data_f90a8e9152fe0c48d9c9d7bdd3603c5b
#
_entry.id   f90a8e9152fe0c48d9c9d7bdd3603c5b
#
_cell.length_a   1.000
_cell.length_b   1.000
_cell.length_c   1.000
_cell.angle_alpha   90.00
_cell.angle_beta   90.00
_cell.angle_gamma   90.00
#
_symmetry.space_group_name_H-M   'P 1'
#
loop_
_entity.id
_entity.type
_entity.pdbx_description
1 polymer ?
#
loop_
_entity_poly.entity_id
_entity_poly.type
_entity_poly.pdbx_seq_one_letter_code
_entity_poly.pdbx_strand_id
1 'polypeptide(L)'
;MEMTTLNLLLPALRELLPGSFIRKVHQMTGWHLLLKLGGRHGSHNLLCSLAPIDPGLHFSTGRFFNPPRPLRFCAFLRHHLQGAMIQSIEKIPDDRIVIIRAARAAGDPLALIVELTGKRGNLIFTRGESLTIEELLLPRHPAAANRLRQGKNYTPPPLPPGFNRPSKTGKKSFLETDGRGKNNNPLFYHQLYDRWFLPRYQEHYDVITKQQIISQLRKKQKRLRRTIGNIEREATEKQRHLELEPFGELLKSSLHQIKRGDREVTVVNYWSPGLEKVTIPLDPTLSPIRNLEKLYQRVKKAKRGLGMIETRLAAYREELAYLEELSYQVEECRKQGEISDYAAILGLKAREHGRQPRQQQIQEEKVAGNQPPRGVEMKTLADGATIIIGKSAAGNEQIYRHLSAAGDLWFHAKDVPGAHVLLKTPNNRPATDTEIEAAARLAAVNSRGRNDTRVEVLYLPRKHLKKPKGGKPGQVLIRGPQQTISVKPPAT
;
A
#
# COMPACT_ATOMS: atom_id res chain seq x y z
N MET A 1 -4.05 -9.65 27.51
CA MET A 1 -3.24 -9.26 28.68
C MET A 1 -3.64 -10.13 29.87
N GLU A 2 -2.68 -10.67 30.60
CA GLU A 2 -2.94 -11.41 31.84
C GLU A 2 -3.17 -10.44 33.00
N MET A 3 -3.91 -10.93 34.04
CA MET A 3 -4.20 -10.14 35.24
C MET A 3 -2.92 -9.73 35.97
N THR A 4 -1.97 -10.63 36.11
CA THR A 4 -0.66 -10.39 36.74
C THR A 4 0.11 -9.29 36.01
N THR A 5 0.16 -9.32 34.70
CA THR A 5 0.77 -8.29 33.86
C THR A 5 0.10 -6.92 34.05
N LEU A 6 -1.23 -6.86 34.03
CA LEU A 6 -1.96 -5.62 34.27
C LEU A 6 -1.69 -5.04 35.64
N ASN A 7 -1.61 -5.90 36.68
CA ASN A 7 -1.33 -5.46 38.04
C ASN A 7 0.09 -4.89 38.23
N LEU A 8 1.07 -5.33 37.43
CA LEU A 8 2.42 -4.74 37.41
C LEU A 8 2.47 -3.37 36.71
N LEU A 9 1.61 -3.14 35.71
CA LEU A 9 1.58 -1.87 34.97
C LEU A 9 0.73 -0.79 35.70
N LEU A 10 -0.26 -1.21 36.47
CA LEU A 10 -1.25 -0.31 37.04
C LEU A 10 -0.68 0.75 38.00
N PRO A 11 0.32 0.46 38.88
CA PRO A 11 0.90 1.44 39.80
C PRO A 11 1.39 2.71 39.08
N ALA A 12 2.19 2.55 38.02
CA ALA A 12 2.68 3.68 37.26
C ALA A 12 1.55 4.48 36.55
N LEU A 13 0.52 3.81 36.08
CA LEU A 13 -0.66 4.49 35.50
C LEU A 13 -1.36 5.35 36.56
N ARG A 14 -1.52 4.85 37.77
CA ARG A 14 -2.15 5.56 38.89
C ARG A 14 -1.34 6.72 39.40
N GLU A 15 -0.02 6.62 39.32
CA GLU A 15 0.91 7.66 39.77
C GLU A 15 1.04 8.79 38.73
N LEU A 16 1.21 8.45 37.45
CA LEU A 16 1.65 9.40 36.43
C LEU A 16 0.49 10.01 35.60
N LEU A 17 -0.69 9.37 35.57
CA LEU A 17 -1.78 9.86 34.74
C LEU A 17 -2.69 10.91 35.37
N PRO A 18 -3.03 10.86 36.68
CA PRO A 18 -3.85 11.89 37.30
C PRO A 18 -3.21 13.28 37.16
N GLY A 19 -4.01 14.28 36.79
CA GLY A 19 -3.55 15.63 36.50
C GLY A 19 -2.97 15.84 35.10
N SER A 20 -2.88 14.79 34.29
CA SER A 20 -2.44 14.90 32.89
C SER A 20 -3.61 15.23 31.97
N PHE A 21 -3.36 16.10 30.99
CA PHE A 21 -4.33 16.46 29.95
C PHE A 21 -4.21 15.55 28.74
N ILE A 22 -5.32 15.15 28.16
CA ILE A 22 -5.39 14.40 26.90
C ILE A 22 -5.17 15.37 25.74
N ARG A 23 -3.93 15.46 25.26
CA ARG A 23 -3.50 16.40 24.21
C ARG A 23 -3.98 15.99 22.84
N LYS A 24 -3.84 14.69 22.47
CA LYS A 24 -4.25 14.14 21.18
C LYS A 24 -4.77 12.73 21.34
N VAL A 25 -5.75 12.39 20.50
CA VAL A 25 -6.29 11.03 20.37
C VAL A 25 -5.97 10.51 18.99
N HIS A 26 -5.40 9.31 18.91
CA HIS A 26 -5.07 8.61 17.67
C HIS A 26 -5.63 7.20 17.70
N GLN A 27 -6.17 6.73 16.59
CA GLN A 27 -6.61 5.35 16.41
C GLN A 27 -5.94 4.81 15.16
N MET A 28 -4.97 3.92 15.34
CA MET A 28 -4.13 3.42 14.27
C MET A 28 -4.85 2.35 13.44
N THR A 29 -5.58 1.47 14.12
CA THR A 29 -6.36 0.38 13.50
C THR A 29 -7.73 0.26 14.17
N GLY A 30 -8.54 -0.73 13.79
CA GLY A 30 -9.79 -1.06 14.49
C GLY A 30 -9.61 -1.48 15.96
N TRP A 31 -8.37 -1.76 16.41
CA TRP A 31 -8.06 -2.35 17.71
C TRP A 31 -7.13 -1.52 18.59
N HIS A 32 -6.45 -0.51 18.04
CA HIS A 32 -5.39 0.24 18.73
C HIS A 32 -5.74 1.71 18.86
N LEU A 33 -5.78 2.19 20.09
CA LEU A 33 -5.98 3.60 20.44
C LEU A 33 -4.76 4.11 21.19
N LEU A 34 -4.27 5.31 20.85
CA LEU A 34 -3.18 6.00 21.51
C LEU A 34 -3.65 7.35 22.03
N LEU A 35 -3.52 7.58 23.32
CA LEU A 35 -3.72 8.88 23.96
C LEU A 35 -2.38 9.53 24.18
N LYS A 36 -2.14 10.70 23.56
CA LYS A 36 -0.98 11.55 23.89
C LYS A 36 -1.34 12.46 25.04
N LEU A 37 -0.65 12.29 26.12
CA LEU A 37 -0.89 12.95 27.40
C LEU A 37 0.21 13.95 27.68
N GLY A 38 -0.10 14.99 28.42
CA GLY A 38 0.89 15.97 28.88
C GLY A 38 0.41 16.66 30.15
N GLY A 39 1.26 16.72 31.14
CA GLY A 39 0.97 17.30 32.45
C GLY A 39 2.24 17.48 33.27
N ARG A 40 2.10 17.65 34.59
CA ARG A 40 3.22 17.91 35.51
C ARG A 40 4.25 16.76 35.58
N HIS A 41 3.85 15.53 35.24
CA HIS A 41 4.73 14.36 35.17
C HIS A 41 5.35 14.15 33.78
N GLY A 42 5.32 15.17 32.90
CA GLY A 42 5.88 15.10 31.57
C GLY A 42 4.86 14.69 30.49
N SER A 43 5.37 14.23 29.35
CA SER A 43 4.57 13.79 28.23
C SER A 43 4.63 12.27 28.09
N HIS A 44 3.48 11.62 28.05
CA HIS A 44 3.36 10.17 27.94
C HIS A 44 2.43 9.78 26.80
N ASN A 45 2.69 8.65 26.16
CA ASN A 45 1.80 8.06 25.20
C ASN A 45 1.17 6.80 25.82
N LEU A 46 -0.11 6.84 26.15
CA LEU A 46 -0.85 5.67 26.66
C LEU A 46 -1.45 4.92 25.48
N LEU A 47 -0.98 3.69 25.30
CA LEU A 47 -1.49 2.77 24.26
C LEU A 47 -2.51 1.82 24.86
N CYS A 48 -3.69 1.77 24.22
CA CYS A 48 -4.73 0.78 24.48
C CYS A 48 -4.81 -0.16 23.26
N SER A 49 -4.49 -1.43 23.42
CA SER A 49 -4.64 -2.47 22.41
C SER A 49 -5.72 -3.47 22.84
N LEU A 50 -6.70 -3.69 21.96
CA LEU A 50 -7.69 -4.75 22.07
C LEU A 50 -7.42 -5.88 21.08
N ALA A 51 -6.30 -5.84 20.37
CA ALA A 51 -5.96 -6.88 19.41
C ALA A 51 -5.87 -8.25 20.12
N PRO A 52 -6.47 -9.32 19.53
CA PRO A 52 -6.51 -10.64 20.18
C PRO A 52 -5.14 -11.22 20.51
N ILE A 53 -4.12 -10.86 19.71
CA ILE A 53 -2.76 -11.39 19.84
C ILE A 53 -1.96 -10.66 20.93
N ASP A 54 -2.19 -9.34 21.08
CA ASP A 54 -1.40 -8.45 21.92
C ASP A 54 -2.28 -7.42 22.66
N PRO A 55 -3.31 -7.85 23.42
CA PRO A 55 -4.13 -6.92 24.18
C PRO A 55 -3.32 -6.26 25.28
N GLY A 56 -3.43 -4.94 25.44
CA GLY A 56 -2.63 -4.22 26.43
C GLY A 56 -3.07 -2.81 26.73
N LEU A 57 -2.63 -2.34 27.90
CA LEU A 57 -2.74 -0.95 28.35
C LEU A 57 -1.39 -0.56 28.98
N HIS A 58 -0.60 0.24 28.27
CA HIS A 58 0.75 0.59 28.73
C HIS A 58 1.24 1.91 28.12
N PHE A 59 2.27 2.48 28.73
CA PHE A 59 3.00 3.58 28.12
C PHE A 59 3.89 3.05 27.00
N SER A 60 3.86 3.70 25.84
CA SER A 60 4.65 3.30 24.68
C SER A 60 5.50 4.44 24.16
N THR A 61 6.73 4.10 23.76
CA THR A 61 7.68 4.98 23.07
C THR A 61 7.62 4.81 21.55
N GLY A 62 6.79 3.88 21.08
CA GLY A 62 6.68 3.53 19.67
C GLY A 62 6.17 4.67 18.79
N ARG A 63 6.58 4.63 17.53
CA ARG A 63 6.03 5.46 16.48
C ARG A 63 4.92 4.72 15.77
N PHE A 64 3.71 5.26 15.81
CA PHE A 64 2.52 4.65 15.24
C PHE A 64 2.00 5.45 14.06
N PHE A 65 1.60 4.76 13.01
CA PHE A 65 1.03 5.39 11.83
C PHE A 65 -0.48 5.53 11.99
N ASN A 66 -0.97 6.72 11.69
CA ASN A 66 -2.40 7.00 11.71
C ASN A 66 -2.99 6.92 10.30
N PRO A 67 -4.24 6.44 10.14
CA PRO A 67 -4.91 6.50 8.87
C PRO A 67 -5.08 7.96 8.41
N PRO A 68 -5.14 8.24 7.09
CA PRO A 68 -5.28 9.59 6.53
C PRO A 68 -6.53 10.32 7.03
N ARG A 69 -7.59 9.56 7.29
CA ARG A 69 -8.84 10.06 7.89
C ARG A 69 -9.04 9.39 9.25
N PRO A 70 -9.44 10.13 10.29
CA PRO A 70 -9.71 9.53 11.59
C PRO A 70 -10.84 8.51 11.46
N LEU A 71 -10.67 7.37 12.13
CA LEU A 71 -11.73 6.38 12.27
C LEU A 71 -12.86 6.95 13.14
N ARG A 72 -14.08 6.41 12.99
CA ARG A 72 -15.29 6.89 13.66
C ARG A 72 -15.11 7.15 15.17
N PHE A 73 -14.65 6.14 15.90
CA PHE A 73 -14.43 6.22 17.35
C PHE A 73 -13.36 7.28 17.71
N CYS A 74 -12.29 7.38 16.93
CA CYS A 74 -11.27 8.41 17.11
C CYS A 74 -11.82 9.82 16.89
N ALA A 75 -12.65 10.03 15.87
CA ALA A 75 -13.26 11.33 15.61
C ALA A 75 -14.19 11.74 16.78
N PHE A 76 -14.98 10.79 17.27
CA PHE A 76 -15.83 10.98 18.44
C PHE A 76 -15.01 11.34 19.69
N LEU A 77 -13.98 10.55 20.03
CA LEU A 77 -13.13 10.82 21.19
C LEU A 77 -12.37 12.15 21.09
N ARG A 78 -11.96 12.56 19.89
CA ARG A 78 -11.35 13.89 19.71
C ARG A 78 -12.29 15.00 20.10
N HIS A 79 -13.55 14.90 19.76
CA HIS A 79 -14.55 15.91 20.10
C HIS A 79 -14.83 15.94 21.61
N HIS A 80 -14.97 14.79 22.24
CA HIS A 80 -15.43 14.71 23.64
C HIS A 80 -14.30 14.63 24.68
N LEU A 81 -13.19 13.94 24.38
CA LEU A 81 -12.15 13.60 25.36
C LEU A 81 -10.86 14.45 25.21
N GLN A 82 -10.61 15.02 24.03
CA GLN A 82 -9.41 15.86 23.85
C GLN A 82 -9.54 17.15 24.67
N GLY A 83 -8.48 17.50 25.41
CA GLY A 83 -8.46 18.62 26.34
C GLY A 83 -8.97 18.31 27.75
N ALA A 84 -9.56 17.13 27.98
CA ALA A 84 -9.95 16.69 29.32
C ALA A 84 -8.71 16.34 30.16
N MET A 85 -8.78 16.57 31.47
CA MET A 85 -7.79 16.19 32.47
C MET A 85 -8.15 14.85 33.08
N ILE A 86 -7.22 13.92 33.16
CA ILE A 86 -7.40 12.62 33.82
C ILE A 86 -7.46 12.85 35.33
N GLN A 87 -8.48 12.34 35.97
CA GLN A 87 -8.73 12.44 37.41
C GLN A 87 -8.26 11.22 38.17
N SER A 88 -8.66 10.02 37.70
CA SER A 88 -8.30 8.77 38.36
C SER A 88 -8.18 7.61 37.37
N ILE A 89 -7.49 6.57 37.84
CA ILE A 89 -7.38 5.26 37.17
C ILE A 89 -7.86 4.19 38.13
N GLU A 90 -8.97 3.59 37.81
CA GLU A 90 -9.60 2.55 38.61
C GLU A 90 -9.52 1.21 37.88
N LYS A 91 -9.39 0.12 38.61
CA LYS A 91 -9.49 -1.24 38.08
C LYS A 91 -10.63 -1.97 38.78
N ILE A 92 -11.49 -2.62 38.02
CA ILE A 92 -12.51 -3.48 38.61
C ILE A 92 -11.81 -4.66 39.30
N PRO A 93 -12.14 -4.95 40.61
CA PRO A 93 -11.56 -6.05 41.32
C PRO A 93 -11.73 -7.38 40.56
N ASP A 94 -10.69 -8.18 40.57
CA ASP A 94 -10.67 -9.52 39.96
C ASP A 94 -11.00 -9.58 38.46
N ASP A 95 -11.02 -8.41 37.75
CA ASP A 95 -11.22 -8.36 36.32
C ASP A 95 -10.13 -7.52 35.64
N ARG A 96 -10.01 -7.66 34.30
CA ARG A 96 -9.07 -6.93 33.44
C ARG A 96 -9.76 -5.72 32.80
N ILE A 97 -10.49 -4.99 33.62
CA ILE A 97 -11.22 -3.79 33.20
C ILE A 97 -10.64 -2.58 33.93
N VAL A 98 -10.22 -1.58 33.18
CA VAL A 98 -9.67 -0.33 33.69
C VAL A 98 -10.59 0.81 33.30
N ILE A 99 -10.92 1.67 34.26
CA ILE A 99 -11.74 2.87 34.07
C ILE A 99 -10.79 4.07 34.19
N ILE A 100 -10.66 4.86 33.14
CA ILE A 100 -9.93 6.11 33.11
C ILE A 100 -10.94 7.24 33.23
N ARG A 101 -11.05 7.84 34.42
CA ARG A 101 -11.92 8.99 34.65
C ARG A 101 -11.24 10.27 34.22
N ALA A 102 -11.97 11.14 33.57
CA ALA A 102 -11.48 12.44 33.13
C ALA A 102 -12.58 13.49 33.24
N ALA A 103 -12.19 14.75 33.31
CA ALA A 103 -13.14 15.86 33.30
C ALA A 103 -12.60 17.02 32.46
N ARG A 104 -13.50 17.85 31.97
CA ARG A 104 -13.23 19.20 31.48
C ARG A 104 -13.52 20.21 32.58
N ALA A 105 -13.01 21.43 32.42
CA ALA A 105 -13.20 22.50 33.40
C ALA A 105 -14.71 22.81 33.71
N ALA A 106 -15.56 22.59 32.73
CA ALA A 106 -17.02 22.64 32.90
C ALA A 106 -17.63 21.46 32.10
N GLY A 107 -18.47 20.67 32.75
CA GLY A 107 -19.19 19.57 32.12
C GLY A 107 -19.25 18.31 32.96
N ASP A 108 -20.04 17.35 32.50
CA ASP A 108 -20.21 16.06 33.17
C ASP A 108 -18.92 15.26 33.23
N PRO A 109 -18.76 14.42 34.25
CA PRO A 109 -17.67 13.47 34.33
C PRO A 109 -17.61 12.56 33.09
N LEU A 110 -16.42 12.33 32.59
CA LEU A 110 -16.16 11.49 31.42
C LEU A 110 -15.39 10.25 31.87
N ALA A 111 -15.64 9.10 31.22
CA ALA A 111 -14.78 7.97 31.44
C ALA A 111 -14.51 7.18 30.14
N LEU A 112 -13.29 6.69 30.03
CA LEU A 112 -12.90 5.71 29.01
C LEU A 112 -12.68 4.36 29.71
N ILE A 113 -13.54 3.40 29.44
CA ILE A 113 -13.49 2.06 30.00
C ILE A 113 -12.77 1.14 29.04
N VAL A 114 -11.73 0.48 29.55
CA VAL A 114 -10.87 -0.43 28.78
C VAL A 114 -11.11 -1.85 29.24
N GLU A 115 -11.88 -2.62 28.49
CA GLU A 115 -12.12 -4.06 28.76
C GLU A 115 -11.06 -4.90 28.05
N LEU A 116 -10.06 -5.41 28.78
CA LEU A 116 -8.99 -6.28 28.27
C LEU A 116 -9.36 -7.77 28.37
N THR A 117 -10.61 -8.10 28.11
CA THR A 117 -11.20 -9.43 28.31
C THR A 117 -11.01 -10.38 27.10
N GLY A 118 -9.98 -10.15 26.29
CA GLY A 118 -9.65 -10.96 25.12
C GLY A 118 -10.65 -10.74 23.98
N LYS A 119 -11.18 -11.81 23.39
CA LYS A 119 -12.12 -11.73 22.25
C LYS A 119 -13.40 -10.93 22.55
N ARG A 120 -13.72 -10.68 23.83
CA ARG A 120 -14.89 -9.92 24.26
C ARG A 120 -14.54 -8.49 24.69
N GLY A 121 -13.27 -8.08 24.58
CA GLY A 121 -12.80 -6.76 24.97
C GLY A 121 -13.41 -5.64 24.15
N ASN A 122 -13.54 -4.44 24.75
CA ASN A 122 -14.00 -3.24 24.08
C ASN A 122 -13.39 -1.98 24.72
N LEU A 123 -13.41 -0.87 23.98
CA LEU A 123 -13.23 0.47 24.54
C LEU A 123 -14.58 1.18 24.52
N ILE A 124 -15.00 1.67 25.68
CA ILE A 124 -16.32 2.26 25.89
C ILE A 124 -16.12 3.68 26.40
N PHE A 125 -16.69 4.65 25.72
CA PHE A 125 -16.76 6.01 26.22
C PHE A 125 -18.10 6.22 26.93
N THR A 126 -18.03 6.77 28.15
CA THR A 126 -19.21 7.02 28.98
C THR A 126 -19.19 8.45 29.54
N ARG A 127 -20.38 8.94 29.92
CA ARG A 127 -20.60 10.24 30.55
C ARG A 127 -21.43 10.12 31.81
N GLY A 128 -21.21 11.06 32.73
CA GLY A 128 -21.91 11.12 34.00
C GLY A 128 -21.43 10.12 35.03
N GLU A 129 -21.84 10.28 36.27
CA GLU A 129 -21.48 9.38 37.39
C GLU A 129 -22.03 7.96 37.19
N SER A 130 -23.18 7.84 36.53
CA SER A 130 -23.83 6.56 36.22
C SER A 130 -23.12 5.80 35.09
N LEU A 131 -22.06 6.36 34.48
CA LEU A 131 -21.31 5.76 33.37
C LEU A 131 -22.22 5.43 32.17
N THR A 132 -23.07 6.38 31.76
CA THR A 132 -23.94 6.22 30.59
C THR A 132 -23.15 6.07 29.33
N ILE A 133 -23.34 4.98 28.59
CA ILE A 133 -22.60 4.66 27.36
C ILE A 133 -23.00 5.60 26.23
N GLU A 134 -22.04 6.34 25.69
CA GLU A 134 -22.25 7.19 24.52
C GLU A 134 -21.66 6.58 23.24
N GLU A 135 -20.50 5.89 23.32
CA GLU A 135 -19.85 5.34 22.12
C GLU A 135 -18.99 4.14 22.43
N LEU A 136 -18.85 3.25 21.44
CA LEU A 136 -18.10 1.98 21.52
C LEU A 136 -17.10 1.88 20.35
N LEU A 137 -15.89 1.38 20.63
CA LEU A 137 -14.93 1.05 19.59
C LEU A 137 -15.47 -0.04 18.66
N LEU A 138 -16.04 -1.11 19.25
CA LEU A 138 -16.57 -2.27 18.56
C LEU A 138 -18.10 -2.41 18.79
N PRO A 139 -18.93 -1.60 18.11
CA PRO A 139 -20.38 -1.57 18.38
C PRO A 139 -21.10 -2.84 17.92
N ARG A 140 -20.55 -3.60 16.99
CA ARG A 140 -21.15 -4.83 16.41
C ARG A 140 -20.58 -6.10 17.00
N HIS A 141 -19.81 -6.02 18.09
CA HIS A 141 -19.26 -7.21 18.71
C HIS A 141 -20.38 -8.06 19.33
N PRO A 142 -20.49 -9.38 19.05
CA PRO A 142 -21.58 -10.22 19.56
C PRO A 142 -21.73 -10.18 21.08
N ALA A 143 -20.62 -10.11 21.83
CA ALA A 143 -20.64 -9.98 23.28
C ALA A 143 -21.17 -8.63 23.79
N ALA A 144 -21.23 -7.61 22.93
CA ALA A 144 -21.75 -6.28 23.25
C ALA A 144 -23.27 -6.16 23.03
N ALA A 145 -23.88 -7.04 22.25
CA ALA A 145 -25.24 -6.88 21.73
C ALA A 145 -26.31 -6.65 22.80
N ASN A 146 -26.18 -7.24 23.97
CA ASN A 146 -27.18 -7.14 25.05
C ASN A 146 -26.74 -6.24 26.21
N ARG A 147 -25.45 -6.11 26.48
CA ARG A 147 -24.89 -5.41 27.64
C ARG A 147 -24.46 -3.98 27.30
N LEU A 148 -23.73 -3.81 26.18
CA LEU A 148 -23.16 -2.52 25.79
C LEU A 148 -24.05 -1.87 24.73
N ARG A 149 -25.03 -1.09 25.17
CA ARG A 149 -25.92 -0.29 24.30
C ARG A 149 -25.78 1.19 24.62
N GLN A 150 -25.71 2.00 23.59
CA GLN A 150 -25.75 3.46 23.74
C GLN A 150 -26.97 3.90 24.52
N GLY A 151 -26.81 4.85 25.44
CA GLY A 151 -27.86 5.36 26.34
C GLY A 151 -28.11 4.49 27.58
N LYS A 152 -27.51 3.29 27.73
CA LYS A 152 -27.58 2.48 28.95
C LYS A 152 -26.37 2.72 29.84
N ASN A 153 -26.54 2.49 31.14
CA ASN A 153 -25.43 2.52 32.08
C ASN A 153 -24.50 1.34 31.84
N TYR A 154 -23.21 1.57 31.94
CA TYR A 154 -22.21 0.51 31.82
C TYR A 154 -22.35 -0.48 32.98
N THR A 155 -22.37 -1.76 32.65
CA THR A 155 -22.25 -2.88 33.60
C THR A 155 -21.10 -3.78 33.17
N PRO A 156 -20.23 -4.22 34.12
CA PRO A 156 -19.16 -5.17 33.78
C PRO A 156 -19.73 -6.49 33.23
N PRO A 157 -18.94 -7.23 32.42
CA PRO A 157 -19.37 -8.56 31.98
C PRO A 157 -19.56 -9.50 33.19
N PRO A 158 -20.57 -10.40 33.16
CA PRO A 158 -20.71 -11.39 34.18
C PRO A 158 -19.49 -12.32 34.20
N LEU A 159 -19.06 -12.73 35.38
CA LEU A 159 -18.00 -13.72 35.51
C LEU A 159 -18.48 -15.05 34.88
N PRO A 160 -17.58 -15.78 34.18
CA PRO A 160 -17.95 -17.08 33.59
C PRO A 160 -18.46 -18.05 34.68
N PRO A 161 -19.47 -18.88 34.40
CA PRO A 161 -19.89 -19.93 35.31
C PRO A 161 -18.68 -20.81 35.69
N GLY A 162 -18.50 -21.09 36.99
CA GLY A 162 -17.37 -21.87 37.50
C GLY A 162 -16.04 -21.11 37.58
N PHE A 163 -16.05 -19.79 37.46
CA PHE A 163 -14.85 -18.98 37.67
C PHE A 163 -14.44 -19.02 39.13
N ASN A 164 -13.58 -20.00 39.48
CA ASN A 164 -12.89 -19.98 40.74
C ASN A 164 -11.87 -18.85 40.72
N ARG A 165 -11.89 -17.98 41.72
CA ARG A 165 -10.88 -16.94 41.90
C ARG A 165 -9.51 -17.60 41.75
N PRO A 166 -8.62 -17.07 40.83
CA PRO A 166 -7.30 -17.65 40.71
C PRO A 166 -6.64 -17.65 42.10
N SER A 167 -6.25 -18.84 42.56
CA SER A 167 -5.48 -18.97 43.80
C SER A 167 -4.27 -18.07 43.70
N LYS A 168 -3.79 -17.53 44.82
CA LYS A 168 -2.60 -16.66 44.90
C LYS A 168 -1.32 -17.31 44.35
N THR A 169 -1.37 -18.58 43.95
CA THR A 169 -0.32 -19.35 43.28
C THR A 169 -0.36 -19.15 41.73
N GLY A 170 -0.69 -17.96 41.26
CA GLY A 170 -0.81 -17.63 39.87
C GLY A 170 0.52 -17.73 39.11
N LYS A 171 0.46 -18.14 37.84
CA LYS A 171 1.60 -18.07 36.88
C LYS A 171 2.23 -16.70 36.95
N LYS A 172 3.56 -16.66 37.18
CA LYS A 172 4.33 -15.41 37.08
C LYS A 172 4.16 -14.77 35.75
N SER A 173 3.99 -13.45 35.73
CA SER A 173 4.02 -12.69 34.46
C SER A 173 5.39 -12.85 33.79
N PHE A 174 5.43 -12.89 32.46
CA PHE A 174 6.71 -12.86 31.73
C PHE A 174 7.54 -11.61 32.10
N LEU A 175 6.91 -10.54 32.55
CA LEU A 175 7.60 -9.33 33.04
C LEU A 175 8.33 -9.57 34.37
N GLU A 176 7.92 -10.54 35.19
CA GLU A 176 8.58 -10.89 36.44
C GLU A 176 9.81 -11.76 36.23
N THR A 177 9.83 -12.56 35.16
CA THR A 177 10.97 -13.42 34.81
C THR A 177 12.13 -12.61 34.20
N ASP A 178 11.82 -11.56 33.47
CA ASP A 178 12.80 -10.66 32.80
C ASP A 178 13.27 -9.51 33.73
N GLY A 179 12.48 -9.19 34.74
CA GLY A 179 12.72 -8.08 35.67
C GLY A 179 13.46 -8.52 36.93
N ARG A 180 14.69 -9.03 36.85
CA ARG A 180 15.52 -9.32 38.02
C ARG A 180 15.99 -8.03 38.70
N GLY A 181 15.30 -7.61 39.77
CA GLY A 181 15.70 -6.55 40.65
C GLY A 181 14.60 -5.53 40.93
N LYS A 182 14.57 -5.01 42.15
CA LYS A 182 13.76 -3.84 42.54
C LYS A 182 14.25 -2.64 41.76
N ASN A 183 13.63 -2.32 40.66
CA ASN A 183 13.92 -1.11 39.90
C ASN A 183 12.97 0.00 40.40
N ASN A 184 13.52 1.09 40.90
CA ASN A 184 12.76 2.23 41.42
C ASN A 184 12.14 3.09 40.29
N ASN A 185 12.32 2.72 39.00
CA ASN A 185 11.70 3.43 37.89
C ASN A 185 10.23 2.98 37.71
N PRO A 186 9.26 3.85 37.94
CA PRO A 186 7.84 3.49 37.78
C PRO A 186 7.49 3.02 36.37
N LEU A 187 8.25 3.45 35.33
CA LEU A 187 8.06 3.07 33.95
C LEU A 187 8.73 1.75 33.54
N PHE A 188 9.44 1.08 34.44
CA PHE A 188 10.23 -0.13 34.12
C PHE A 188 9.40 -1.23 33.46
N TYR A 189 8.30 -1.64 34.08
CA TYR A 189 7.43 -2.67 33.52
C TYR A 189 6.75 -2.23 32.21
N HIS A 190 6.45 -0.94 32.07
CA HIS A 190 5.91 -0.40 30.82
C HIS A 190 6.94 -0.48 29.69
N GLN A 191 8.21 -0.18 29.96
CA GLN A 191 9.29 -0.29 28.98
C GLN A 191 9.53 -1.75 28.56
N LEU A 192 9.49 -2.70 29.50
CA LEU A 192 9.58 -4.13 29.20
C LEU A 192 8.40 -4.59 28.33
N TYR A 193 7.18 -4.18 28.70
CA TYR A 193 5.98 -4.53 27.93
C TYR A 193 6.02 -3.90 26.54
N ASP A 194 6.43 -2.65 26.40
CA ASP A 194 6.55 -1.96 25.12
C ASP A 194 7.59 -2.63 24.21
N ARG A 195 8.73 -3.06 24.77
CA ARG A 195 9.77 -3.81 24.06
C ARG A 195 9.25 -5.16 23.51
N TRP A 196 8.36 -5.82 24.26
CA TRP A 196 7.71 -7.05 23.83
C TRP A 196 6.59 -6.79 22.81
N PHE A 197 5.84 -5.68 22.97
CA PHE A 197 4.68 -5.32 22.16
C PHE A 197 5.06 -4.78 20.77
N LEU A 198 6.02 -3.86 20.71
CA LEU A 198 6.32 -3.12 19.48
C LEU A 198 6.67 -4.02 18.27
N PRO A 199 7.53 -5.04 18.40
CA PRO A 199 7.83 -5.93 17.27
C PRO A 199 6.59 -6.67 16.77
N ARG A 200 5.74 -7.17 17.68
CA ARG A 200 4.49 -7.88 17.34
C ARG A 200 3.47 -6.97 16.67
N TYR A 201 3.31 -5.77 17.20
CA TYR A 201 2.46 -4.75 16.57
C TYR A 201 2.94 -4.43 15.16
N GLN A 202 4.25 -4.25 14.98
CA GLN A 202 4.82 -3.91 13.69
C GLN A 202 4.60 -5.03 12.67
N GLU A 203 4.86 -6.27 13.06
CA GLU A 203 4.61 -7.45 12.22
C GLU A 203 3.14 -7.54 11.80
N HIS A 204 2.23 -7.41 12.76
CA HIS A 204 0.79 -7.47 12.50
C HIS A 204 0.29 -6.29 11.66
N TYR A 205 0.80 -5.08 11.91
CA TYR A 205 0.51 -3.89 11.13
C TYR A 205 1.00 -4.03 9.69
N ASP A 206 2.19 -4.55 9.49
CA ASP A 206 2.75 -4.78 8.16
C ASP A 206 1.89 -5.78 7.36
N VAL A 207 1.42 -6.87 7.97
CA VAL A 207 0.50 -7.84 7.33
C VAL A 207 -0.80 -7.16 6.89
N ILE A 208 -1.47 -6.42 7.80
CA ILE A 208 -2.73 -5.73 7.48
C ILE A 208 -2.51 -4.68 6.40
N THR A 209 -1.46 -3.89 6.51
CA THR A 209 -1.12 -2.84 5.55
C THR A 209 -0.82 -3.43 4.19
N LYS A 210 -0.05 -4.53 4.13
CA LYS A 210 0.25 -5.28 2.90
C LYS A 210 -1.04 -5.74 2.21
N GLN A 211 -1.97 -6.33 2.94
CA GLN A 211 -3.27 -6.75 2.40
C GLN A 211 -4.10 -5.57 1.85
N GLN A 212 -4.12 -4.45 2.56
CA GLN A 212 -4.80 -3.23 2.10
C GLN A 212 -4.18 -2.68 0.82
N ILE A 213 -2.85 -2.62 0.73
CA ILE A 213 -2.11 -2.19 -0.46
C ILE A 213 -2.44 -3.09 -1.63
N ILE A 214 -2.34 -4.41 -1.47
CA ILE A 214 -2.65 -5.40 -2.52
C ILE A 214 -4.10 -5.25 -3.00
N SER A 215 -5.05 -5.09 -2.08
CA SER A 215 -6.47 -4.88 -2.42
C SER A 215 -6.67 -3.62 -3.26
N GLN A 216 -6.02 -2.51 -2.91
CA GLN A 216 -6.09 -1.26 -3.66
C GLN A 216 -5.45 -1.37 -5.05
N LEU A 217 -4.29 -2.03 -5.14
CA LEU A 217 -3.62 -2.29 -6.41
C LEU A 217 -4.50 -3.12 -7.33
N ARG A 218 -5.07 -4.22 -6.85
CA ARG A 218 -5.99 -5.09 -7.62
C ARG A 218 -7.21 -4.32 -8.13
N LYS A 219 -7.79 -3.42 -7.32
CA LYS A 219 -8.92 -2.56 -7.76
C LYS A 219 -8.51 -1.61 -8.88
N LYS A 220 -7.34 -0.96 -8.76
CA LYS A 220 -6.82 -0.06 -9.80
C LYS A 220 -6.49 -0.82 -11.08
N GLN A 221 -5.81 -1.96 -10.99
CA GLN A 221 -5.49 -2.83 -12.14
C GLN A 221 -6.76 -3.30 -12.86
N LYS A 222 -7.78 -3.78 -12.12
CA LYS A 222 -9.07 -4.20 -12.70
C LYS A 222 -9.76 -3.07 -13.46
N ARG A 223 -9.78 -1.86 -12.86
CA ARG A 223 -10.36 -0.67 -13.52
C ARG A 223 -9.60 -0.34 -14.81
N LEU A 224 -8.27 -0.37 -14.76
CA LEU A 224 -7.41 -0.02 -15.88
C LEU A 224 -7.53 -1.03 -17.03
N ARG A 225 -7.52 -2.34 -16.72
CA ARG A 225 -7.76 -3.41 -17.72
C ARG A 225 -9.11 -3.24 -18.42
N ARG A 226 -10.17 -2.90 -17.66
CA ARG A 226 -11.49 -2.61 -18.25
C ARG A 226 -11.44 -1.40 -19.20
N THR A 227 -10.72 -0.33 -18.81
CA THR A 227 -10.54 0.87 -19.63
C THR A 227 -9.79 0.53 -20.92
N ILE A 228 -8.70 -0.23 -20.84
CA ILE A 228 -7.93 -0.71 -22.00
C ILE A 228 -8.82 -1.49 -22.94
N GLY A 229 -9.55 -2.50 -22.45
CA GLY A 229 -10.45 -3.30 -23.30
C GLY A 229 -11.56 -2.51 -23.95
N ASN A 230 -12.06 -1.42 -23.32
CA ASN A 230 -13.02 -0.53 -23.96
C ASN A 230 -12.40 0.27 -25.11
N ILE A 231 -11.18 0.78 -24.91
CA ILE A 231 -10.44 1.54 -25.90
C ILE A 231 -10.02 0.64 -27.10
N GLU A 232 -9.64 -0.61 -26.83
CA GLU A 232 -9.32 -1.60 -27.88
C GLU A 232 -10.55 -1.91 -28.74
N ARG A 233 -11.73 -2.02 -28.16
CA ARG A 233 -12.99 -2.16 -28.91
C ARG A 233 -13.27 -0.92 -29.78
N GLU A 234 -13.07 0.29 -29.22
CA GLU A 234 -13.19 1.53 -30.00
C GLU A 234 -12.19 1.57 -31.16
N ALA A 235 -10.96 1.08 -30.94
CA ALA A 235 -9.96 0.98 -32.01
C ALA A 235 -10.41 0.05 -33.14
N THR A 236 -10.96 -1.12 -32.79
CA THR A 236 -11.48 -2.09 -33.77
C THR A 236 -12.60 -1.50 -34.62
N GLU A 237 -13.54 -0.75 -34.01
CA GLU A 237 -14.62 -0.08 -34.75
C GLU A 237 -14.07 0.96 -35.72
N LYS A 238 -13.09 1.76 -35.29
CA LYS A 238 -12.45 2.75 -36.16
C LYS A 238 -11.63 2.10 -37.28
N GLN A 239 -10.99 0.96 -37.01
CA GLN A 239 -10.26 0.20 -38.02
C GLN A 239 -11.20 -0.25 -39.15
N ARG A 240 -12.39 -0.74 -38.82
CA ARG A 240 -13.41 -1.08 -39.83
C ARG A 240 -13.84 0.10 -40.72
N HIS A 241 -13.81 1.33 -40.17
CA HIS A 241 -14.06 2.52 -40.96
C HIS A 241 -12.91 2.87 -41.91
N LEU A 242 -11.68 2.46 -41.62
CA LEU A 242 -10.56 2.61 -42.57
C LEU A 242 -10.69 1.64 -43.75
N GLU A 243 -11.22 0.45 -43.52
CA GLU A 243 -11.48 -0.53 -44.59
C GLU A 243 -12.46 -0.01 -45.66
N LEU A 244 -13.16 1.10 -45.36
CA LEU A 244 -14.02 1.79 -46.32
C LEU A 244 -13.25 2.74 -47.26
N GLU A 245 -11.96 3.01 -47.06
CA GLU A 245 -11.16 3.95 -47.83
C GLU A 245 -11.11 3.54 -49.33
N PRO A 246 -10.87 2.25 -49.70
CA PRO A 246 -10.97 1.80 -51.09
C PRO A 246 -12.34 2.02 -51.71
N PHE A 247 -13.42 1.85 -50.93
CA PHE A 247 -14.78 2.09 -51.44
C PHE A 247 -15.06 3.56 -51.81
N GLY A 248 -14.31 4.51 -51.21
CA GLY A 248 -14.38 5.90 -51.56
C GLY A 248 -13.91 6.16 -53.00
N GLU A 249 -12.82 5.52 -53.41
CA GLU A 249 -12.31 5.64 -54.77
C GLU A 249 -13.26 4.93 -55.78
N LEU A 250 -13.80 3.77 -55.45
CA LEU A 250 -14.80 3.07 -56.26
C LEU A 250 -16.09 3.89 -56.40
N LEU A 251 -16.56 4.50 -55.33
CA LEU A 251 -17.72 5.38 -55.35
C LEU A 251 -17.48 6.64 -56.18
N LYS A 252 -16.28 7.24 -56.08
CA LYS A 252 -15.89 8.41 -56.87
C LYS A 252 -15.92 8.14 -58.37
N SER A 253 -15.37 7.01 -58.83
CA SER A 253 -15.35 6.64 -60.23
C SER A 253 -16.76 6.30 -60.77
N SER A 254 -17.72 5.93 -59.92
CA SER A 254 -19.05 5.49 -60.24
C SER A 254 -20.15 6.53 -59.98
N LEU A 255 -19.79 7.78 -59.64
CA LEU A 255 -20.74 8.85 -59.31
C LEU A 255 -21.80 9.07 -60.39
N HIS A 256 -21.44 8.89 -61.67
CA HIS A 256 -22.30 9.08 -62.84
C HIS A 256 -23.45 8.03 -62.89
N GLN A 257 -23.32 6.88 -62.20
CA GLN A 257 -24.28 5.82 -62.16
C GLN A 257 -25.28 5.99 -61.00
N ILE A 258 -25.05 6.91 -60.06
CA ILE A 258 -25.83 7.05 -58.84
C ILE A 258 -26.80 8.22 -58.97
N LYS A 259 -28.06 7.97 -58.59
CA LYS A 259 -29.13 8.98 -58.51
C LYS A 259 -29.46 9.29 -57.07
N ARG A 260 -29.99 10.47 -56.82
CA ARG A 260 -30.55 10.80 -55.50
C ARG A 260 -31.73 9.90 -55.20
N GLY A 261 -31.73 9.27 -54.04
CA GLY A 261 -32.73 8.29 -53.65
C GLY A 261 -32.25 6.85 -53.67
N ASP A 262 -31.10 6.58 -54.30
CA ASP A 262 -30.52 5.24 -54.33
C ASP A 262 -30.03 4.86 -52.89
N ARG A 263 -30.30 3.61 -52.49
CA ARG A 263 -29.91 3.06 -51.20
C ARG A 263 -28.55 2.36 -51.25
N GLU A 264 -28.12 1.95 -52.44
CA GLU A 264 -26.86 1.24 -52.67
C GLU A 264 -26.41 1.41 -54.12
N VAL A 265 -25.15 1.18 -54.40
CA VAL A 265 -24.60 1.07 -55.73
C VAL A 265 -23.67 -0.13 -55.83
N THR A 266 -23.80 -0.92 -56.89
CA THR A 266 -22.92 -2.07 -57.16
C THR A 266 -21.89 -1.67 -58.20
N VAL A 267 -20.62 -1.72 -57.81
CA VAL A 267 -19.45 -1.29 -58.61
C VAL A 267 -18.46 -2.44 -58.76
N VAL A 268 -17.64 -2.42 -59.80
CA VAL A 268 -16.58 -3.41 -59.96
C VAL A 268 -15.38 -2.97 -59.14
N ASN A 269 -14.91 -3.89 -58.30
CA ASN A 269 -13.69 -3.67 -57.49
C ASN A 269 -12.45 -3.96 -58.35
N TYR A 270 -11.91 -2.95 -58.97
CA TYR A 270 -10.68 -3.05 -59.79
C TYR A 270 -9.40 -3.19 -58.99
N TRP A 271 -9.47 -3.17 -57.66
CA TRP A 271 -8.37 -3.51 -56.76
C TRP A 271 -8.29 -5.02 -56.45
N SER A 272 -9.38 -5.77 -56.73
CA SER A 272 -9.40 -7.21 -56.59
C SER A 272 -8.93 -7.89 -57.88
N PRO A 273 -8.02 -8.88 -57.82
CA PRO A 273 -7.58 -9.62 -59.00
C PRO A 273 -8.72 -10.27 -59.77
N GLY A 274 -9.83 -10.63 -59.10
CA GLY A 274 -11.01 -11.23 -59.70
C GLY A 274 -12.05 -10.25 -60.25
N LEU A 275 -11.80 -8.94 -60.19
CA LEU A 275 -12.77 -7.89 -60.61
C LEU A 275 -14.19 -8.09 -59.99
N GLU A 276 -14.23 -8.49 -58.74
CA GLU A 276 -15.46 -8.80 -58.02
C GLU A 276 -16.39 -7.57 -57.94
N LYS A 277 -17.69 -7.80 -57.97
CA LYS A 277 -18.67 -6.73 -57.76
C LYS A 277 -18.87 -6.50 -56.28
N VAL A 278 -18.78 -5.24 -55.85
CA VAL A 278 -19.00 -4.82 -54.46
C VAL A 278 -20.16 -3.85 -54.38
N THR A 279 -21.06 -4.08 -53.43
CA THR A 279 -22.19 -3.21 -53.18
C THR A 279 -21.86 -2.23 -52.04
N ILE A 280 -21.93 -0.94 -52.34
CA ILE A 280 -21.68 0.16 -51.43
C ILE A 280 -23.00 0.77 -50.99
N PRO A 281 -23.31 0.76 -49.67
CA PRO A 281 -24.52 1.36 -49.13
C PRO A 281 -24.48 2.89 -49.24
N LEU A 282 -25.61 3.49 -49.61
CA LEU A 282 -25.79 4.92 -49.77
C LEU A 282 -26.90 5.44 -48.83
N ASP A 283 -26.79 6.69 -48.46
CA ASP A 283 -27.83 7.42 -47.76
C ASP A 283 -28.77 8.05 -48.82
N PRO A 284 -30.01 7.56 -48.98
CA PRO A 284 -30.92 8.03 -50.05
C PRO A 284 -31.35 9.48 -49.89
N THR A 285 -31.15 10.07 -48.70
CA THR A 285 -31.51 11.47 -48.44
C THR A 285 -30.44 12.42 -48.99
N LEU A 286 -29.23 11.91 -49.26
CA LEU A 286 -28.07 12.69 -49.71
C LEU A 286 -27.89 12.58 -51.22
N SER A 287 -27.26 13.64 -51.78
CA SER A 287 -26.79 13.56 -53.19
C SER A 287 -25.61 12.58 -53.32
N PRO A 288 -25.28 12.07 -54.51
CA PRO A 288 -24.12 11.20 -54.73
C PRO A 288 -22.80 11.81 -54.18
N ILE A 289 -22.56 13.09 -54.48
CA ILE A 289 -21.37 13.83 -53.95
C ILE A 289 -21.36 13.89 -52.42
N ARG A 290 -22.51 14.14 -51.83
CA ARG A 290 -22.62 14.19 -50.32
C ARG A 290 -22.38 12.82 -49.66
N ASN A 291 -22.79 11.74 -50.33
CA ASN A 291 -22.49 10.37 -49.88
C ASN A 291 -20.97 10.12 -49.91
N LEU A 292 -20.30 10.52 -50.98
CA LEU A 292 -18.82 10.44 -51.09
C LEU A 292 -18.10 11.27 -50.00
N GLU A 293 -18.51 12.54 -49.82
CA GLU A 293 -17.99 13.40 -48.78
C GLU A 293 -18.17 12.78 -47.38
N LYS A 294 -19.33 12.25 -47.10
CA LYS A 294 -19.66 11.58 -45.81
C LYS A 294 -18.75 10.38 -45.59
N LEU A 295 -18.46 9.58 -46.61
CA LEU A 295 -17.55 8.45 -46.53
C LEU A 295 -16.11 8.92 -46.24
N TYR A 296 -15.56 9.87 -46.98
CA TYR A 296 -14.24 10.38 -46.75
C TYR A 296 -14.10 11.09 -45.40
N GLN A 297 -15.10 11.82 -44.93
CA GLN A 297 -15.12 12.38 -43.57
C GLN A 297 -15.06 11.29 -42.48
N ARG A 298 -15.77 10.16 -42.69
CA ARG A 298 -15.73 9.03 -41.76
C ARG A 298 -14.36 8.40 -41.70
N VAL A 299 -13.72 8.15 -42.85
CA VAL A 299 -12.33 7.65 -42.93
C VAL A 299 -11.34 8.60 -42.27
N LYS A 300 -11.42 9.89 -42.59
CA LYS A 300 -10.54 10.92 -42.01
C LYS A 300 -10.66 11.00 -40.49
N LYS A 301 -11.89 10.92 -39.96
CA LYS A 301 -12.17 10.90 -38.51
C LYS A 301 -11.63 9.63 -37.86
N ALA A 302 -11.75 8.48 -38.54
CA ALA A 302 -11.21 7.21 -38.06
C ALA A 302 -9.67 7.25 -37.98
N LYS A 303 -8.98 7.72 -39.03
CA LYS A 303 -7.52 7.87 -39.08
C LYS A 303 -6.97 8.71 -37.93
N ARG A 304 -7.58 9.89 -37.72
CA ARG A 304 -7.19 10.78 -36.60
C ARG A 304 -7.47 10.14 -35.23
N GLY A 305 -8.61 9.47 -35.11
CA GLY A 305 -9.01 8.81 -33.85
C GLY A 305 -8.08 7.67 -33.47
N LEU A 306 -7.62 6.86 -34.43
CA LEU A 306 -6.69 5.76 -34.16
C LEU A 306 -5.34 6.23 -33.59
N GLY A 307 -4.75 7.27 -34.16
CA GLY A 307 -3.49 7.81 -33.63
C GLY A 307 -3.61 8.30 -32.18
N MET A 308 -4.75 8.91 -31.84
CA MET A 308 -5.02 9.30 -30.44
C MET A 308 -5.23 8.08 -29.52
N ILE A 309 -5.91 7.06 -30.02
CA ILE A 309 -6.16 5.80 -29.28
C ILE A 309 -4.86 5.08 -29.01
N GLU A 310 -3.97 4.93 -29.98
CA GLU A 310 -2.65 4.29 -29.80
C GLU A 310 -1.83 4.97 -28.70
N THR A 311 -1.77 6.30 -28.71
CA THR A 311 -1.08 7.06 -27.66
C THR A 311 -1.69 6.82 -26.28
N ARG A 312 -3.02 6.78 -26.18
CA ARG A 312 -3.72 6.51 -24.91
C ARG A 312 -3.52 5.07 -24.45
N LEU A 313 -3.59 4.09 -25.35
CA LEU A 313 -3.35 2.69 -25.03
C LEU A 313 -1.93 2.47 -24.51
N ALA A 314 -0.92 3.07 -25.17
CA ALA A 314 0.46 2.98 -24.72
C ALA A 314 0.61 3.50 -23.28
N ALA A 315 0.04 4.68 -22.97
CA ALA A 315 0.09 5.26 -21.63
C ALA A 315 -0.62 4.38 -20.56
N TYR A 316 -1.80 3.84 -20.89
CA TYR A 316 -2.52 2.97 -19.94
C TYR A 316 -1.85 1.60 -19.74
N ARG A 317 -1.25 1.03 -20.77
CA ARG A 317 -0.48 -0.22 -20.67
C ARG A 317 0.77 -0.01 -19.82
N GLU A 318 1.47 1.11 -19.99
CA GLU A 318 2.61 1.48 -19.14
C GLU A 318 2.18 1.65 -17.66
N GLU A 319 1.06 2.31 -17.40
CA GLU A 319 0.54 2.45 -16.04
C GLU A 319 0.15 1.09 -15.44
N LEU A 320 -0.45 0.19 -16.23
CA LEU A 320 -0.81 -1.15 -15.78
C LEU A 320 0.44 -1.96 -15.41
N ALA A 321 1.46 -1.95 -16.27
CA ALA A 321 2.73 -2.64 -16.01
C ALA A 321 3.39 -2.14 -14.72
N TYR A 322 3.39 -0.82 -14.49
CA TYR A 322 3.89 -0.26 -13.23
C TYR A 322 3.10 -0.73 -12.01
N LEU A 323 1.77 -0.81 -12.09
CA LEU A 323 0.94 -1.31 -10.98
C LEU A 323 1.13 -2.81 -10.73
N GLU A 324 1.45 -3.59 -11.77
CA GLU A 324 1.76 -5.01 -11.66
C GLU A 324 3.12 -5.23 -11.02
N GLU A 325 4.13 -4.44 -11.42
CA GLU A 325 5.45 -4.40 -10.80
C GLU A 325 5.34 -4.07 -9.30
N LEU A 326 4.60 -3.03 -8.97
CA LEU A 326 4.39 -2.61 -7.58
C LEU A 326 3.69 -3.70 -6.76
N SER A 327 2.72 -4.42 -7.36
CA SER A 327 2.02 -5.52 -6.70
C SER A 327 2.96 -6.67 -6.38
N TYR A 328 3.82 -7.04 -7.33
CA TYR A 328 4.83 -8.07 -7.15
C TYR A 328 5.82 -7.71 -6.03
N GLN A 329 6.35 -6.48 -6.04
CA GLN A 329 7.28 -6.03 -5.02
C GLN A 329 6.65 -6.01 -3.62
N VAL A 330 5.39 -5.60 -3.49
CA VAL A 330 4.65 -5.64 -2.21
C VAL A 330 4.45 -7.09 -1.77
N GLU A 331 4.12 -8.01 -2.67
CA GLU A 331 3.93 -9.43 -2.37
C GLU A 331 5.24 -10.07 -1.86
N GLU A 332 6.38 -9.73 -2.44
CA GLU A 332 7.72 -10.26 -2.08
C GLU A 332 8.36 -9.53 -0.88
N CYS A 333 7.82 -8.39 -0.46
CA CYS A 333 8.37 -7.61 0.65
C CYS A 333 8.31 -8.40 1.96
N ARG A 334 9.50 -8.70 2.54
CA ARG A 334 9.67 -9.44 3.81
C ARG A 334 10.27 -8.60 4.92
N LYS A 335 10.88 -7.44 4.58
CA LYS A 335 11.55 -6.59 5.57
C LYS A 335 10.56 -5.66 6.26
N GLN A 336 10.60 -5.67 7.59
CA GLN A 336 9.82 -4.74 8.41
C GLN A 336 10.09 -3.28 8.02
N GLY A 337 9.02 -2.50 7.95
CA GLY A 337 9.09 -1.07 7.64
C GLY A 337 9.11 -0.70 6.15
N GLU A 338 9.46 -1.60 5.22
CA GLU A 338 9.41 -1.31 3.76
C GLU A 338 7.97 -1.18 3.24
N ILE A 339 7.02 -1.92 3.82
CA ILE A 339 5.59 -1.83 3.49
C ILE A 339 5.08 -0.40 3.63
N SER A 340 5.62 0.33 4.59
CA SER A 340 5.24 1.72 4.83
C SER A 340 5.56 2.65 3.66
N ASP A 341 6.60 2.38 2.89
CA ASP A 341 7.00 3.19 1.74
C ASP A 341 6.02 2.98 0.58
N TYR A 342 5.55 1.74 0.37
CA TYR A 342 4.51 1.45 -0.61
C TYR A 342 3.17 2.09 -0.26
N ALA A 343 2.81 2.13 1.03
CA ALA A 343 1.62 2.86 1.49
C ALA A 343 1.71 4.35 1.18
N ALA A 344 2.90 4.97 1.32
CA ALA A 344 3.14 6.37 0.97
C ALA A 344 3.04 6.62 -0.55
N ILE A 345 3.60 5.72 -1.38
CA ILE A 345 3.52 5.80 -2.86
C ILE A 345 2.05 5.78 -3.33
N LEU A 346 1.20 4.98 -2.67
CA LEU A 346 -0.23 4.87 -3.00
C LEU A 346 -1.11 5.94 -2.34
N GLY A 347 -0.53 6.84 -1.53
CA GLY A 347 -1.28 7.86 -0.80
C GLY A 347 -2.13 7.31 0.34
N LEU A 348 -1.85 6.08 0.81
CA LEU A 348 -2.54 5.44 1.93
C LEU A 348 -2.01 5.91 3.30
N LYS A 349 -0.84 6.55 3.33
CA LYS A 349 -0.29 7.26 4.50
C LYS A 349 -0.72 8.71 4.48
N ALA A 350 -1.17 9.24 5.61
CA ALA A 350 -1.14 10.67 5.84
C ALA A 350 0.31 11.15 5.66
N ARG A 351 0.52 12.11 4.78
CA ARG A 351 1.79 12.84 4.74
C ARG A 351 1.99 13.39 6.15
N GLU A 352 2.99 12.89 6.87
CA GLU A 352 3.44 13.56 8.08
C GLU A 352 3.88 14.97 7.67
N HIS A 353 3.08 15.96 8.05
CA HIS A 353 3.49 17.36 8.03
C HIS A 353 4.42 17.57 9.24
N GLY A 354 5.62 17.05 9.11
CA GLY A 354 6.74 17.26 9.97
C GLY A 354 7.97 16.99 9.12
N ARG A 355 8.55 18.07 8.57
CA ARG A 355 9.89 18.03 7.98
C ARG A 355 10.81 17.43 9.04
N GLN A 356 11.21 16.15 8.84
CA GLN A 356 12.47 15.74 9.44
C GLN A 356 13.55 16.67 8.89
N PRO A 357 14.39 17.25 9.72
CA PRO A 357 15.49 18.05 9.24
C PRO A 357 16.34 17.16 8.32
N ARG A 358 16.58 17.64 7.12
CA ARG A 358 17.45 17.01 6.10
C ARG A 358 18.82 16.62 6.65
N GLN A 359 19.20 17.18 7.81
CA GLN A 359 20.43 16.90 8.53
C GLN A 359 20.47 15.54 9.24
N GLN A 360 19.34 14.97 9.69
CA GLN A 360 19.35 13.63 10.32
C GLN A 360 19.46 12.49 9.28
N GLN A 361 18.88 12.66 8.09
CA GLN A 361 19.08 11.69 7.01
C GLN A 361 20.54 11.67 6.52
N ILE A 362 21.19 12.84 6.45
CA ILE A 362 22.61 12.94 6.04
C ILE A 362 23.57 12.38 7.11
N GLN A 363 23.20 12.42 8.38
CA GLN A 363 24.01 11.80 9.46
C GLN A 363 23.83 10.28 9.53
N GLU A 364 22.63 9.75 9.29
CA GLU A 364 22.41 8.28 9.20
C GLU A 364 23.12 7.68 7.97
N GLU A 365 23.18 8.40 6.83
CA GLU A 365 23.93 7.99 5.64
C GLU A 365 25.48 8.08 5.83
N LYS A 366 25.97 8.94 6.69
CA LYS A 366 27.42 9.07 6.95
C LYS A 366 27.99 8.06 7.94
N VAL A 367 27.15 7.42 8.76
CA VAL A 367 27.58 6.40 9.75
C VAL A 367 27.52 4.99 9.18
N ALA A 368 26.81 4.75 8.07
CA ALA A 368 26.73 3.46 7.39
C ALA A 368 27.85 3.23 6.37
N GLY A 369 29.10 3.34 6.81
CA GLY A 369 30.23 2.89 6.00
C GLY A 369 30.09 1.40 5.67
N ASN A 370 29.97 1.07 4.37
CA ASN A 370 29.98 -0.29 3.79
C ASN A 370 28.67 -1.12 3.79
N GLN A 371 27.52 -0.58 4.23
CA GLN A 371 26.26 -1.31 4.05
C GLN A 371 25.51 -0.84 2.78
N PRO A 372 24.93 -1.79 1.99
CA PRO A 372 24.14 -1.43 0.82
C PRO A 372 22.93 -0.58 1.22
N PRO A 373 22.50 0.38 0.37
CA PRO A 373 21.33 1.21 0.64
C PRO A 373 20.07 0.36 0.86
N ARG A 374 19.12 0.90 1.62
CA ARG A 374 17.86 0.21 1.91
C ARG A 374 17.14 -0.23 0.63
N GLY A 375 16.70 -1.48 0.58
CA GLY A 375 16.02 -2.06 -0.58
C GLY A 375 16.96 -2.47 -1.73
N VAL A 376 18.27 -2.51 -1.48
CA VAL A 376 19.30 -2.95 -2.42
C VAL A 376 20.08 -4.14 -1.84
N GLU A 377 20.38 -5.12 -2.69
CA GLU A 377 21.30 -6.23 -2.39
C GLU A 377 22.50 -6.15 -3.34
N MET A 378 23.70 -6.39 -2.86
CA MET A 378 24.92 -6.40 -3.66
C MET A 378 25.61 -7.76 -3.57
N LYS A 379 26.10 -8.26 -4.72
CA LYS A 379 26.87 -9.50 -4.81
C LYS A 379 28.11 -9.24 -5.64
N THR A 380 29.27 -9.55 -5.12
CA THR A 380 30.54 -9.49 -5.86
C THR A 380 30.87 -10.86 -6.42
N LEU A 381 31.18 -10.92 -7.70
CA LEU A 381 31.63 -12.13 -8.38
C LEU A 381 33.15 -12.34 -8.17
N ALA A 382 33.64 -13.56 -8.46
CA ALA A 382 35.03 -13.94 -8.24
C ALA A 382 36.02 -13.07 -9.04
N ASP A 383 35.62 -12.56 -10.19
CA ASP A 383 36.38 -11.69 -11.09
C ASP A 383 36.32 -10.20 -10.72
N GLY A 384 35.70 -9.86 -9.58
CA GLY A 384 35.56 -8.51 -9.06
C GLY A 384 34.40 -7.70 -9.62
N ALA A 385 33.60 -8.25 -10.55
CA ALA A 385 32.38 -7.62 -11.01
C ALA A 385 31.31 -7.60 -9.90
N THR A 386 30.53 -6.55 -9.85
CA THR A 386 29.49 -6.39 -8.82
C THR A 386 28.10 -6.40 -9.43
N ILE A 387 27.22 -7.26 -8.94
CA ILE A 387 25.81 -7.29 -9.30
C ILE A 387 25.00 -6.62 -8.20
N ILE A 388 24.18 -5.64 -8.56
CA ILE A 388 23.33 -4.86 -7.67
C ILE A 388 21.88 -5.16 -8.00
N ILE A 389 21.09 -5.59 -6.99
CA ILE A 389 19.71 -6.04 -7.15
C ILE A 389 18.78 -5.12 -6.39
N GLY A 390 17.81 -4.53 -7.05
CA GLY A 390 16.77 -3.69 -6.43
C GLY A 390 15.60 -4.55 -5.94
N LYS A 391 15.47 -4.70 -4.63
CA LYS A 391 14.42 -5.50 -3.98
C LYS A 391 13.12 -4.75 -3.74
N SER A 392 13.07 -3.46 -4.06
CA SER A 392 11.90 -2.60 -3.84
C SER A 392 11.88 -1.44 -4.82
N ALA A 393 10.72 -0.76 -4.94
CA ALA A 393 10.61 0.45 -5.77
C ALA A 393 11.64 1.53 -5.38
N ALA A 394 11.92 1.67 -4.07
CA ALA A 394 12.96 2.57 -3.58
C ALA A 394 14.36 2.08 -3.97
N GLY A 395 14.63 0.77 -3.86
CA GLY A 395 15.89 0.16 -4.29
C GLY A 395 16.12 0.31 -5.80
N ASN A 396 15.09 0.06 -6.61
CA ASN A 396 15.13 0.29 -8.07
C ASN A 396 15.43 1.75 -8.40
N GLU A 397 14.86 2.70 -7.63
CA GLU A 397 15.15 4.12 -7.77
C GLU A 397 16.59 4.46 -7.39
N GLN A 398 17.12 3.86 -6.31
CA GLN A 398 18.53 4.01 -5.89
C GLN A 398 19.49 3.51 -6.97
N ILE A 399 19.22 2.35 -7.57
CA ILE A 399 20.01 1.83 -8.69
C ILE A 399 20.07 2.86 -9.82
N TYR A 400 18.90 3.35 -10.25
CA TYR A 400 18.85 4.29 -11.37
C TYR A 400 19.54 5.63 -11.07
N ARG A 401 19.38 6.21 -9.86
CA ARG A 401 19.85 7.57 -9.56
C ARG A 401 21.27 7.66 -9.04
N HIS A 402 21.67 6.67 -8.20
CA HIS A 402 22.85 6.83 -7.38
C HIS A 402 23.89 5.73 -7.56
N LEU A 403 23.48 4.52 -7.98
CA LEU A 403 24.37 3.39 -8.03
C LEU A 403 24.85 3.03 -9.44
N SER A 404 24.22 3.55 -10.48
CA SER A 404 24.53 3.22 -11.87
C SER A 404 25.33 4.30 -12.59
N ALA A 405 26.32 3.87 -13.39
CA ALA A 405 27.06 4.68 -14.35
C ALA A 405 26.54 4.41 -15.78
N ALA A 406 26.85 5.29 -16.72
CA ALA A 406 26.32 5.24 -18.10
C ALA A 406 26.67 3.93 -18.85
N GLY A 407 27.81 3.34 -18.55
CA GLY A 407 28.33 2.11 -19.18
C GLY A 407 27.86 0.82 -18.51
N ASP A 408 27.31 0.88 -17.30
CA ASP A 408 26.84 -0.32 -16.58
C ASP A 408 25.72 -1.01 -17.35
N LEU A 409 25.62 -2.33 -17.27
CA LEU A 409 24.54 -3.09 -17.88
C LEU A 409 23.37 -3.25 -16.91
N TRP A 410 22.18 -2.88 -17.37
CA TRP A 410 20.95 -3.04 -16.64
C TRP A 410 20.15 -4.22 -17.21
N PHE A 411 19.54 -5.02 -16.32
CA PHE A 411 18.78 -6.22 -16.63
C PHE A 411 17.38 -6.18 -15.99
N HIS A 412 16.41 -6.75 -16.68
CA HIS A 412 15.05 -6.95 -16.17
C HIS A 412 14.39 -8.14 -16.87
N ALA A 413 13.57 -8.90 -16.17
CA ALA A 413 12.78 -9.97 -16.79
C ALA A 413 11.79 -9.37 -17.79
N LYS A 414 11.80 -9.88 -19.02
CA LYS A 414 10.98 -9.35 -20.11
C LYS A 414 9.50 -9.70 -19.87
N ASP A 415 8.62 -8.70 -20.06
CA ASP A 415 7.16 -8.82 -19.99
C ASP A 415 6.58 -9.35 -18.67
N VAL A 416 7.40 -9.48 -17.63
CA VAL A 416 6.97 -9.88 -16.28
C VAL A 416 7.55 -8.98 -15.20
N PRO A 417 6.82 -8.71 -14.10
CA PRO A 417 7.33 -7.95 -12.97
C PRO A 417 8.56 -8.61 -12.33
N GLY A 418 9.54 -7.77 -11.95
CA GLY A 418 10.79 -8.27 -11.35
C GLY A 418 11.72 -7.17 -10.84
N ALA A 419 12.84 -7.56 -10.28
CA ALA A 419 13.87 -6.68 -9.79
C ALA A 419 14.65 -6.01 -10.94
N HIS A 420 15.02 -4.74 -10.76
CA HIS A 420 16.11 -4.16 -11.56
C HIS A 420 17.43 -4.73 -11.09
N VAL A 421 18.20 -5.24 -12.02
CA VAL A 421 19.54 -5.75 -11.73
C VAL A 421 20.57 -4.94 -12.54
N LEU A 422 21.66 -4.56 -11.90
CA LEU A 422 22.74 -3.79 -12.51
C LEU A 422 24.02 -4.61 -12.38
N LEU A 423 24.75 -4.73 -13.49
CA LEU A 423 26.09 -5.33 -13.54
C LEU A 423 27.12 -4.21 -13.73
N LYS A 424 28.07 -4.13 -12.80
CA LYS A 424 29.21 -3.23 -12.84
C LYS A 424 30.49 -4.05 -12.99
N THR A 425 31.28 -3.73 -13.99
CA THR A 425 32.57 -4.38 -14.21
C THR A 425 33.71 -3.52 -13.68
N PRO A 426 34.81 -4.11 -13.17
CA PRO A 426 36.00 -3.37 -12.76
C PRO A 426 36.53 -2.52 -13.92
N ASN A 427 36.94 -1.29 -13.65
CA ASN A 427 37.51 -0.37 -14.63
C ASN A 427 36.66 -0.16 -15.90
N ASN A 428 35.33 -0.37 -15.81
CA ASN A 428 34.41 -0.29 -16.94
C ASN A 428 34.80 -1.17 -18.15
N ARG A 429 35.48 -2.28 -17.92
CA ARG A 429 35.76 -3.25 -19.00
C ARG A 429 34.47 -3.83 -19.57
N PRO A 430 34.47 -4.34 -20.81
CA PRO A 430 33.34 -5.10 -21.32
C PRO A 430 32.97 -6.27 -20.39
N ALA A 431 31.68 -6.50 -20.19
CA ALA A 431 31.20 -7.64 -19.43
C ALA A 431 31.39 -8.93 -20.22
N THR A 432 31.77 -9.99 -19.54
CA THR A 432 31.90 -11.35 -20.14
C THR A 432 30.52 -12.00 -20.25
N ASP A 433 30.38 -12.99 -21.12
CA ASP A 433 29.12 -13.73 -21.27
C ASP A 433 28.71 -14.43 -19.97
N THR A 434 29.67 -14.91 -19.18
CA THR A 434 29.43 -15.52 -17.87
C THR A 434 28.85 -14.49 -16.84
N GLU A 435 29.36 -13.27 -16.85
CA GLU A 435 28.84 -12.18 -15.98
C GLU A 435 27.44 -11.74 -16.42
N ILE A 436 27.21 -11.65 -17.73
CA ILE A 436 25.88 -11.32 -18.29
C ILE A 436 24.88 -12.41 -17.92
N GLU A 437 25.25 -13.70 -18.07
CA GLU A 437 24.39 -14.81 -17.70
C GLU A 437 24.11 -14.83 -16.18
N ALA A 438 25.11 -14.58 -15.34
CA ALA A 438 24.94 -14.51 -13.88
C ALA A 438 23.97 -13.39 -13.48
N ALA A 439 24.10 -12.19 -14.06
CA ALA A 439 23.20 -11.08 -13.81
C ALA A 439 21.77 -11.37 -14.33
N ALA A 440 21.64 -11.99 -15.50
CA ALA A 440 20.37 -12.39 -16.07
C ALA A 440 19.66 -13.46 -15.22
N ARG A 441 20.38 -14.46 -14.70
CA ARG A 441 19.82 -15.45 -13.76
C ARG A 441 19.32 -14.80 -12.48
N LEU A 442 20.02 -13.77 -11.96
CA LEU A 442 19.56 -13.03 -10.79
C LEU A 442 18.34 -12.16 -11.09
N ALA A 443 18.21 -11.60 -12.29
CA ALA A 443 16.99 -10.92 -12.71
C ALA A 443 15.82 -11.91 -12.83
N ALA A 444 16.03 -13.08 -13.41
CA ALA A 444 15.02 -14.13 -13.55
C ALA A 444 14.51 -14.65 -12.20
N VAL A 445 15.39 -14.99 -11.24
CA VAL A 445 14.99 -15.50 -9.92
C VAL A 445 14.28 -14.44 -9.07
N ASN A 446 14.56 -13.16 -9.29
CA ASN A 446 13.90 -12.04 -8.63
C ASN A 446 12.75 -11.45 -9.47
N SER A 447 12.08 -12.28 -10.26
CA SER A 447 10.92 -11.93 -11.06
C SER A 447 9.74 -12.86 -10.79
N ARG A 448 8.57 -12.51 -11.33
CA ARG A 448 7.39 -13.37 -11.27
C ARG A 448 7.60 -14.68 -12.05
N GLY A 449 8.48 -14.69 -13.04
CA GLY A 449 8.85 -15.88 -13.83
C GLY A 449 9.83 -16.84 -13.13
N ARG A 450 10.17 -16.66 -11.87
CA ARG A 450 11.18 -17.46 -11.13
C ARG A 450 10.93 -18.97 -11.12
N ASN A 451 9.69 -19.40 -11.30
CA ASN A 451 9.30 -20.82 -11.34
C ASN A 451 9.15 -21.36 -12.77
N ASP A 452 9.36 -20.53 -13.79
CA ASP A 452 9.27 -20.94 -15.17
C ASP A 452 10.51 -21.75 -15.57
N THR A 453 10.38 -22.62 -16.56
CA THR A 453 11.50 -23.42 -17.07
C THR A 453 12.60 -22.56 -17.67
N ARG A 454 12.21 -21.47 -18.32
CA ARG A 454 13.11 -20.43 -18.87
C ARG A 454 12.46 -19.06 -18.78
N VAL A 455 13.26 -18.05 -18.54
CA VAL A 455 12.84 -16.65 -18.47
C VAL A 455 13.66 -15.84 -19.48
N GLU A 456 12.98 -15.07 -20.31
CA GLU A 456 13.63 -14.08 -21.15
C GLU A 456 13.98 -12.86 -20.29
N VAL A 457 15.26 -12.48 -20.34
CA VAL A 457 15.77 -11.31 -19.62
C VAL A 457 16.28 -10.30 -20.63
N LEU A 458 15.74 -9.11 -20.52
CA LEU A 458 16.16 -7.97 -21.30
C LEU A 458 17.35 -7.31 -20.63
N TYR A 459 18.37 -6.91 -21.43
CA TYR A 459 19.51 -6.15 -20.92
C TYR A 459 20.01 -5.10 -21.92
N LEU A 460 20.54 -4.01 -21.39
CA LEU A 460 21.03 -2.89 -22.16
C LEU A 460 21.95 -1.98 -21.31
N PRO A 461 22.81 -1.16 -21.93
CA PRO A 461 23.57 -0.15 -21.22
C PRO A 461 22.66 0.87 -20.51
N ARG A 462 22.99 1.23 -19.28
CA ARG A 462 22.19 2.17 -18.47
C ARG A 462 21.91 3.51 -19.16
N LYS A 463 22.80 3.99 -20.02
CA LYS A 463 22.60 5.22 -20.82
C LYS A 463 21.30 5.23 -21.64
N HIS A 464 20.76 4.05 -21.97
CA HIS A 464 19.50 3.88 -22.70
C HIS A 464 18.26 3.87 -21.81
N LEU A 465 18.42 4.01 -20.49
CA LEU A 465 17.31 4.19 -19.57
C LEU A 465 17.03 5.67 -19.33
N LYS A 466 15.77 6.05 -19.39
CA LYS A 466 15.31 7.40 -19.02
C LYS A 466 14.18 7.30 -18.01
N LYS A 467 14.12 8.27 -17.10
CA LYS A 467 12.97 8.43 -16.22
C LYS A 467 11.88 9.21 -16.93
N PRO A 468 10.62 8.74 -16.95
CA PRO A 468 9.51 9.52 -17.49
C PRO A 468 9.32 10.82 -16.67
N LYS A 469 8.87 11.89 -17.33
CA LYS A 469 8.55 13.15 -16.63
C LYS A 469 7.42 12.89 -15.61
N GLY A 470 7.68 13.21 -14.33
CA GLY A 470 6.76 12.87 -13.25
C GLY A 470 6.73 11.38 -12.86
N GLY A 471 7.69 10.59 -13.35
CA GLY A 471 7.76 9.14 -13.11
C GLY A 471 7.86 8.78 -11.64
N LYS A 472 7.19 7.70 -11.28
CA LYS A 472 7.10 7.15 -9.92
C LYS A 472 8.42 6.43 -9.55
N PRO A 473 8.68 6.17 -8.24
CA PRO A 473 9.88 5.46 -7.83
C PRO A 473 10.03 4.10 -8.54
N GLY A 474 11.23 3.80 -9.05
CA GLY A 474 11.55 2.57 -9.77
C GLY A 474 11.06 2.51 -11.22
N GLN A 475 10.27 3.45 -11.69
CA GLN A 475 9.80 3.49 -13.07
C GLN A 475 10.90 3.99 -14.00
N VAL A 476 11.19 3.26 -15.07
CA VAL A 476 12.15 3.61 -16.12
C VAL A 476 11.56 3.36 -17.51
N LEU A 477 12.01 4.13 -18.50
CA LEU A 477 11.69 3.95 -19.91
C LEU A 477 12.95 3.54 -20.66
N ILE A 478 12.83 2.57 -21.54
CA ILE A 478 13.91 2.13 -22.41
C ILE A 478 13.90 3.01 -23.67
N ARG A 479 15.06 3.57 -24.00
CA ARG A 479 15.29 4.45 -25.15
C ARG A 479 16.57 4.04 -25.87
N GLY A 480 16.49 3.01 -26.70
CA GLY A 480 17.64 2.52 -27.48
C GLY A 480 17.63 1.03 -27.73
N PRO A 481 18.67 0.49 -28.36
CA PRO A 481 18.77 -0.91 -28.64
C PRO A 481 18.83 -1.73 -27.35
N GLN A 482 18.14 -2.85 -27.36
CA GLN A 482 18.04 -3.80 -26.25
C GLN A 482 18.42 -5.19 -26.75
N GLN A 483 18.99 -5.98 -25.85
CA GLN A 483 19.31 -7.38 -26.08
C GLN A 483 18.47 -8.26 -25.15
N THR A 484 18.26 -9.50 -25.56
CA THR A 484 17.51 -10.48 -24.78
C THR A 484 18.32 -11.76 -24.64
N ILE A 485 18.36 -12.29 -23.43
CA ILE A 485 18.98 -13.58 -23.12
C ILE A 485 17.95 -14.48 -22.43
N SER A 486 17.88 -15.75 -22.84
CA SER A 486 17.00 -16.73 -22.22
C SER A 486 17.78 -17.56 -21.19
N VAL A 487 17.39 -17.47 -19.92
CA VAL A 487 18.07 -18.15 -18.82
C VAL A 487 17.13 -19.06 -18.04
N LYS A 488 17.68 -20.13 -17.46
CA LYS A 488 16.98 -20.95 -16.48
C LYS A 488 17.17 -20.33 -15.10
N PRO A 489 16.09 -19.96 -14.36
CA PRO A 489 16.23 -19.52 -12.98
C PRO A 489 16.93 -20.60 -12.15
N PRO A 490 17.87 -20.26 -11.26
CA PRO A 490 18.44 -21.24 -10.33
C PRO A 490 17.32 -21.79 -9.43
N ALA A 491 17.39 -23.08 -9.09
CA ALA A 491 16.48 -23.69 -8.12
C ALA A 491 16.62 -22.94 -6.77
N THR A 492 15.50 -22.47 -6.23
CA THR A 492 15.41 -21.74 -4.94
C THR A 492 15.46 -22.70 -3.77
#